data_73bbeabb2e5a784b94d13b046ce4f1b9
#
_entry.id   73bbeabb2e5a784b94d13b046ce4f1b9
#
_cell.length_a   1.000
_cell.length_b   1.000
_cell.length_c   1.000
_cell.angle_alpha   90.00
_cell.angle_beta   90.00
_cell.angle_gamma   90.00
#
_symmetry.space_group_name_H-M   'P 1'
#
loop_
_entity.id
_entity.type
_entity.pdbx_description
1 polymer ?
#
loop_
_entity_poly.entity_id
_entity_poly.type
_entity_poly.pdbx_seq_one_letter_code
_entity_poly.pdbx_strand_id
1 'polypeptide(L)'
;MTLPDIPRLYTALAEVLAVLVYAQAAPPRAAKPVTYAATAGWAAVLGVFLQLTGSVPLAWWLPCMVAAIAWLYLYLWGTREMNLLEAGYSCARAFILAELAASVEWQLHCVLWPQQRATAPLSVLLLAAVYTAVYGFLYWFERRHAAPTRLTITAAETLMAVVMAVTAFAVSNLSFISDNGVTMSVMSIFYIRTLVDMAGVLILTVQHEQLREAALHSELTAMDNVLRRQYEQYRQSKENIRLINRRYHELKMQIAAIRAERDQAKQDAALAEMESGIRQYEAENKTGNPVLDTLLTAKTLYCQQHGINLTCVADGTLLHFLTTGEICTIVGTVLDNATESVLTEPDPEKRLIRAAIYAQNGFVMLRFENYCADPVELGPDGLPARSSHGGYDLKSVRAAAEAHGGTLTLHWENEWFTVRILLPQK
;
A
#
# COMPACT_ATOMS: atom_id res chain seq x y z
N MET A 1 16.57 -48.52 -26.93
CA MET A 1 16.86 -48.53 -25.46
C MET A 1 15.78 -47.65 -24.81
N THR A 2 14.91 -48.24 -23.99
CA THR A 2 13.94 -47.47 -23.21
C THR A 2 14.71 -46.62 -22.21
N LEU A 3 14.44 -45.32 -22.14
CA LEU A 3 14.99 -44.43 -21.16
C LEU A 3 14.65 -44.96 -19.76
N PRO A 4 15.64 -45.07 -18.85
CA PRO A 4 15.34 -45.42 -17.47
C PRO A 4 14.58 -44.29 -16.80
N ASP A 5 13.37 -44.61 -16.35
CA ASP A 5 12.49 -43.67 -15.69
C ASP A 5 12.98 -43.37 -14.27
N ILE A 6 12.81 -42.13 -13.81
CA ILE A 6 13.13 -41.73 -12.43
C ILE A 6 12.20 -42.55 -11.48
N PRO A 7 12.75 -43.20 -10.44
CA PRO A 7 11.93 -43.91 -9.48
C PRO A 7 10.89 -43.01 -8.82
N ARG A 8 9.64 -43.40 -8.80
CA ARG A 8 8.52 -42.58 -8.28
C ARG A 8 8.70 -42.15 -6.80
N LEU A 9 9.38 -42.99 -6.01
CA LEU A 9 9.70 -42.61 -4.64
C LEU A 9 10.74 -41.48 -4.57
N TYR A 10 11.66 -41.40 -5.54
CA TYR A 10 12.63 -40.30 -5.62
C TYR A 10 11.93 -38.99 -5.95
N THR A 11 10.99 -39.02 -6.90
CA THR A 11 10.16 -37.86 -7.24
C THR A 11 9.31 -37.43 -6.05
N ALA A 12 8.65 -38.40 -5.36
CA ALA A 12 7.85 -38.09 -4.17
C ALA A 12 8.67 -37.40 -3.08
N LEU A 13 9.89 -37.89 -2.82
CA LEU A 13 10.80 -37.30 -1.84
C LEU A 13 11.25 -35.90 -2.28
N ALA A 14 11.54 -35.72 -3.58
CA ALA A 14 11.90 -34.44 -4.15
C ALA A 14 10.80 -33.40 -3.93
N GLU A 15 9.56 -33.72 -4.25
CA GLU A 15 8.39 -32.85 -4.06
C GLU A 15 8.17 -32.49 -2.60
N VAL A 16 8.26 -33.48 -1.69
CA VAL A 16 8.12 -33.23 -0.24
C VAL A 16 9.19 -32.26 0.26
N LEU A 17 10.47 -32.49 -0.08
CA LEU A 17 11.55 -31.62 0.36
C LEU A 17 11.45 -30.22 -0.24
N ALA A 18 11.11 -30.10 -1.52
CA ALA A 18 10.91 -28.82 -2.18
C ALA A 18 9.81 -27.97 -1.50
N VAL A 19 8.67 -28.59 -1.21
CA VAL A 19 7.57 -27.92 -0.50
C VAL A 19 8.00 -27.47 0.89
N LEU A 20 8.79 -28.27 1.62
CA LEU A 20 9.29 -27.90 2.94
C LEU A 20 10.25 -26.71 2.89
N VAL A 21 11.05 -26.55 1.84
CA VAL A 21 11.89 -25.37 1.65
C VAL A 21 11.03 -24.11 1.55
N TYR A 22 9.96 -24.11 0.76
CA TYR A 22 9.14 -22.92 0.57
C TYR A 22 8.07 -22.74 1.64
N ALA A 23 7.70 -23.81 2.37
CA ALA A 23 6.78 -23.73 3.51
C ALA A 23 7.31 -22.87 4.67
N GLN A 24 8.64 -22.60 4.72
CA GLN A 24 9.22 -21.71 5.74
C GLN A 24 8.89 -20.21 5.50
N ALA A 25 8.42 -19.83 4.30
CA ALA A 25 8.07 -18.46 3.97
C ALA A 25 6.88 -17.92 4.78
N ALA A 26 6.05 -18.80 5.36
CA ALA A 26 4.92 -18.41 6.19
C ALA A 26 4.82 -19.27 7.46
N PRO A 27 4.33 -18.71 8.58
CA PRO A 27 4.13 -19.46 9.83
C PRO A 27 3.08 -20.57 9.65
N PRO A 28 3.16 -21.65 10.45
CA PRO A 28 2.17 -22.70 10.41
C PRO A 28 0.84 -22.24 11.03
N ARG A 29 -0.31 -22.65 10.43
CA ARG A 29 -1.66 -22.37 10.97
C ARG A 29 -1.95 -23.10 12.28
N ALA A 30 -1.33 -24.26 12.50
CA ALA A 30 -1.54 -25.08 13.67
C ALA A 30 -0.28 -25.21 14.54
N ALA A 31 -0.44 -25.72 15.75
CA ALA A 31 0.69 -26.00 16.64
C ALA A 31 1.71 -26.94 15.96
N LYS A 32 2.99 -26.76 16.25
CA LYS A 32 4.10 -27.51 15.63
C LYS A 32 3.87 -29.03 15.56
N PRO A 33 3.43 -29.73 16.63
CA PRO A 33 3.26 -31.19 16.56
C PRO A 33 2.14 -31.60 15.57
N VAL A 34 1.06 -30.83 15.49
CA VAL A 34 -0.03 -31.05 14.53
C VAL A 34 0.45 -30.84 13.10
N THR A 35 1.24 -29.78 12.88
CA THR A 35 1.83 -29.48 11.57
C THR A 35 2.79 -30.59 11.14
N TYR A 36 3.62 -31.14 12.01
CA TYR A 36 4.52 -32.25 11.68
C TYR A 36 3.75 -33.53 11.37
N ALA A 37 2.70 -33.87 12.14
CA ALA A 37 1.86 -35.01 11.89
C ALA A 37 1.11 -34.88 10.54
N ALA A 38 0.57 -33.67 10.25
CA ALA A 38 -0.07 -33.37 8.98
C ALA A 38 0.91 -33.49 7.80
N THR A 39 2.14 -32.98 7.96
CA THR A 39 3.21 -33.11 6.93
C THR A 39 3.56 -34.58 6.66
N ALA A 40 3.74 -35.37 7.70
CA ALA A 40 4.05 -36.81 7.55
C ALA A 40 2.89 -37.57 6.85
N GLY A 41 1.65 -37.32 7.26
CA GLY A 41 0.47 -37.91 6.62
C GLY A 41 0.31 -37.48 5.16
N TRP A 42 0.51 -36.19 4.87
CA TRP A 42 0.46 -35.63 3.52
C TRP A 42 1.54 -36.25 2.61
N ALA A 43 2.78 -36.34 3.10
CA ALA A 43 3.91 -36.94 2.39
C ALA A 43 3.69 -38.44 2.10
N ALA A 44 3.14 -39.18 3.07
CA ALA A 44 2.80 -40.59 2.89
C ALA A 44 1.74 -40.80 1.79
N VAL A 45 0.69 -39.99 1.79
CA VAL A 45 -0.37 -40.02 0.76
C VAL A 45 0.22 -39.70 -0.62
N LEU A 46 1.06 -38.68 -0.74
CA LEU A 46 1.74 -38.33 -2.00
C LEU A 46 2.61 -39.47 -2.50
N GLY A 47 3.42 -40.08 -1.63
CA GLY A 47 4.30 -41.19 -1.95
C GLY A 47 3.50 -42.42 -2.46
N VAL A 48 2.42 -42.77 -1.77
CA VAL A 48 1.52 -43.85 -2.21
C VAL A 48 0.86 -43.52 -3.57
N PHE A 49 0.36 -42.29 -3.73
CA PHE A 49 -0.27 -41.82 -4.96
C PHE A 49 0.71 -41.93 -6.16
N LEU A 50 1.91 -41.40 -6.05
CA LEU A 50 2.90 -41.44 -7.12
C LEU A 50 3.36 -42.87 -7.42
N GLN A 51 3.47 -43.74 -6.43
CA GLN A 51 3.82 -45.16 -6.61
C GLN A 51 2.71 -45.92 -7.37
N LEU A 52 1.44 -45.70 -7.02
CA LEU A 52 0.31 -46.34 -7.69
C LEU A 52 0.12 -45.82 -9.13
N THR A 53 0.43 -44.55 -9.37
CA THR A 53 0.30 -43.94 -10.72
C THR A 53 1.55 -44.15 -11.59
N GLY A 54 2.58 -44.81 -11.09
CA GLY A 54 3.82 -45.05 -11.84
C GLY A 54 3.71 -45.93 -13.05
N SER A 55 2.67 -46.80 -13.14
CA SER A 55 2.43 -47.74 -14.23
C SER A 55 1.25 -47.36 -15.15
N VAL A 56 0.70 -46.15 -15.00
CA VAL A 56 -0.44 -45.69 -15.82
C VAL A 56 -0.02 -45.38 -17.26
N PRO A 57 -0.90 -45.59 -18.26
CA PRO A 57 -0.66 -45.19 -19.63
C PRO A 57 -0.36 -43.70 -19.78
N LEU A 58 0.40 -43.30 -20.80
CA LEU A 58 0.79 -41.93 -21.08
C LEU A 58 -0.38 -40.93 -21.09
N ALA A 59 -1.56 -41.35 -21.55
CA ALA A 59 -2.79 -40.55 -21.56
C ALA A 59 -3.22 -40.09 -20.14
N TRP A 60 -2.95 -40.89 -19.11
CA TRP A 60 -3.28 -40.60 -17.72
C TRP A 60 -2.14 -39.94 -16.94
N TRP A 61 -0.93 -39.89 -17.50
CA TRP A 61 0.24 -39.33 -16.86
C TRP A 61 0.05 -37.86 -16.55
N LEU A 62 -0.42 -37.05 -17.52
CA LEU A 62 -0.63 -35.62 -17.32
C LEU A 62 -1.71 -35.31 -16.26
N PRO A 63 -2.91 -35.93 -16.27
CA PRO A 63 -3.87 -35.80 -15.19
C PRO A 63 -3.31 -36.16 -13.80
N CYS A 64 -2.49 -37.19 -13.69
CA CYS A 64 -1.86 -37.59 -12.42
C CYS A 64 -0.86 -36.52 -11.93
N MET A 65 -0.08 -35.94 -12.85
CA MET A 65 0.84 -34.84 -12.50
C MET A 65 0.08 -33.60 -12.03
N VAL A 66 -1.00 -33.23 -12.71
CA VAL A 66 -1.85 -32.11 -12.25
C VAL A 66 -2.43 -32.39 -10.87
N ALA A 67 -2.85 -33.62 -10.58
CA ALA A 67 -3.34 -34.01 -9.26
C ALA A 67 -2.24 -33.92 -8.19
N ALA A 68 -1.00 -34.33 -8.51
CA ALA A 68 0.15 -34.20 -7.61
C ALA A 68 0.43 -32.73 -7.31
N ILE A 69 0.50 -31.86 -8.32
CA ILE A 69 0.69 -30.41 -8.15
C ILE A 69 -0.43 -29.80 -7.30
N ALA A 70 -1.69 -30.18 -7.57
CA ALA A 70 -2.82 -29.74 -6.75
C ALA A 70 -2.67 -30.18 -5.28
N TRP A 71 -2.12 -31.37 -5.04
CA TRP A 71 -1.84 -31.88 -3.70
C TRP A 71 -0.75 -31.08 -2.98
N LEU A 72 0.33 -30.66 -3.67
CA LEU A 72 1.35 -29.74 -3.16
C LEU A 72 0.75 -28.39 -2.80
N TYR A 73 -0.07 -27.84 -3.69
CA TYR A 73 -0.76 -26.56 -3.47
C TYR A 73 -1.67 -26.61 -2.22
N LEU A 74 -2.50 -27.66 -2.11
CA LEU A 74 -3.40 -27.84 -0.97
C LEU A 74 -2.65 -27.97 0.36
N TYR A 75 -1.48 -28.60 0.36
CA TYR A 75 -0.63 -28.66 1.55
C TYR A 75 -0.16 -27.28 1.99
N LEU A 76 0.41 -26.48 1.09
CA LEU A 76 0.90 -25.13 1.39
C LEU A 76 -0.23 -24.24 1.90
N TRP A 77 -1.36 -24.22 1.18
CA TRP A 77 -2.51 -23.42 1.55
C TRP A 77 -3.16 -23.87 2.86
N GLY A 78 -3.28 -25.17 3.09
CA GLY A 78 -3.95 -25.74 4.26
C GLY A 78 -3.11 -25.67 5.54
N THR A 79 -1.79 -25.84 5.46
CA THR A 79 -0.91 -25.92 6.64
C THR A 79 -0.21 -24.63 7.01
N ARG A 80 -0.11 -23.67 6.07
CA ARG A 80 0.58 -22.40 6.23
C ARG A 80 -0.37 -21.22 6.17
N GLU A 81 -0.02 -20.14 6.82
CA GLU A 81 -0.77 -18.87 6.74
C GLU A 81 -0.47 -18.15 5.42
N MET A 82 -0.80 -18.78 4.31
CA MET A 82 -0.67 -18.24 2.96
C MET A 82 -2.05 -17.96 2.36
N ASN A 83 -2.16 -16.90 1.57
CA ASN A 83 -3.33 -16.69 0.72
C ASN A 83 -3.25 -17.61 -0.52
N LEU A 84 -4.32 -17.64 -1.33
CA LEU A 84 -4.39 -18.51 -2.53
C LEU A 84 -3.26 -18.20 -3.54
N LEU A 85 -2.89 -16.93 -3.70
CA LEU A 85 -1.87 -16.50 -4.65
C LEU A 85 -0.46 -16.84 -4.13
N GLU A 86 -0.18 -16.59 -2.85
CA GLU A 86 1.09 -16.94 -2.21
C GLU A 86 1.35 -18.45 -2.24
N ALA A 87 0.30 -19.25 -1.98
CA ALA A 87 0.40 -20.70 -2.05
C ALA A 87 0.66 -21.19 -3.48
N GLY A 88 0.00 -20.57 -4.48
CA GLY A 88 0.22 -20.88 -5.90
C GLY A 88 1.62 -20.55 -6.39
N TYR A 89 2.11 -19.37 -6.01
CA TYR A 89 3.46 -18.91 -6.30
C TYR A 89 4.52 -19.84 -5.70
N SER A 90 4.38 -20.17 -4.41
CA SER A 90 5.29 -21.07 -3.70
C SER A 90 5.22 -22.51 -4.25
N CYS A 91 4.03 -22.96 -4.65
CA CYS A 91 3.82 -24.26 -5.29
C CYS A 91 4.56 -24.37 -6.65
N ALA A 92 4.47 -23.34 -7.50
CA ALA A 92 5.17 -23.32 -8.78
C ALA A 92 6.70 -23.41 -8.60
N ARG A 93 7.25 -22.66 -7.63
CA ARG A 93 8.68 -22.72 -7.28
C ARG A 93 9.07 -24.08 -6.73
N ALA A 94 8.27 -24.66 -5.84
CA ALA A 94 8.52 -25.98 -5.26
C ALA A 94 8.52 -27.08 -6.33
N PHE A 95 7.57 -27.02 -7.25
CA PHE A 95 7.46 -28.00 -8.32
C PHE A 95 8.69 -28.03 -9.23
N ILE A 96 9.16 -26.89 -9.73
CA ILE A 96 10.36 -26.83 -10.58
C ILE A 96 11.63 -27.22 -9.81
N LEU A 97 11.72 -26.85 -8.53
CA LEU A 97 12.84 -27.30 -7.70
C LEU A 97 12.85 -28.81 -7.52
N ALA A 98 11.70 -29.44 -7.35
CA ALA A 98 11.60 -30.88 -7.23
C ALA A 98 12.02 -31.59 -8.54
N GLU A 99 11.57 -31.06 -9.69
CA GLU A 99 11.98 -31.56 -11.01
C GLU A 99 13.50 -31.46 -11.21
N LEU A 100 14.09 -30.28 -10.87
CA LEU A 100 15.55 -30.10 -10.93
C LEU A 100 16.30 -31.10 -10.07
N ALA A 101 15.93 -31.25 -8.80
CA ALA A 101 16.61 -32.13 -7.87
C ALA A 101 16.57 -33.60 -8.32
N ALA A 102 15.38 -34.04 -8.76
CA ALA A 102 15.20 -35.39 -9.28
C ALA A 102 15.96 -35.62 -10.60
N SER A 103 15.98 -34.62 -11.49
CA SER A 103 16.71 -34.69 -12.77
C SER A 103 18.22 -34.74 -12.56
N VAL A 104 18.78 -33.90 -11.69
CA VAL A 104 20.21 -33.90 -11.37
C VAL A 104 20.67 -35.22 -10.75
N GLU A 105 19.90 -35.71 -9.77
CA GLU A 105 20.22 -36.97 -9.10
C GLU A 105 20.23 -38.13 -10.09
N TRP A 106 19.13 -38.26 -10.89
CA TRP A 106 18.99 -39.38 -11.81
C TRP A 106 19.97 -39.33 -12.96
N GLN A 107 20.32 -38.14 -13.44
CA GLN A 107 21.41 -37.96 -14.41
C GLN A 107 22.76 -38.44 -13.85
N LEU A 108 23.12 -38.06 -12.63
CA LEU A 108 24.35 -38.50 -11.99
C LEU A 108 24.37 -40.00 -11.74
N HIS A 109 23.21 -40.56 -11.32
CA HIS A 109 23.05 -42.01 -11.15
C HIS A 109 23.32 -42.76 -12.44
N CYS A 110 22.69 -42.34 -13.55
CA CYS A 110 22.87 -42.97 -14.86
C CYS A 110 24.30 -42.82 -15.42
N VAL A 111 25.00 -41.75 -15.09
CA VAL A 111 26.41 -41.53 -15.50
C VAL A 111 27.37 -42.42 -14.69
N LEU A 112 27.20 -42.44 -13.37
CA LEU A 112 28.14 -43.10 -12.47
C LEU A 112 27.90 -44.62 -12.43
N TRP A 113 26.62 -45.06 -12.45
CA TRP A 113 26.23 -46.47 -12.26
C TRP A 113 25.05 -46.89 -13.15
N PRO A 114 25.24 -46.95 -14.47
CA PRO A 114 24.14 -47.18 -15.42
C PRO A 114 23.42 -48.51 -15.29
N GLN A 115 24.05 -49.51 -14.67
CA GLN A 115 23.50 -50.86 -14.47
C GLN A 115 23.04 -51.14 -13.05
N GLN A 116 23.22 -50.19 -12.13
CA GLN A 116 22.92 -50.40 -10.72
C GLN A 116 21.44 -50.11 -10.43
N ARG A 117 20.82 -50.90 -9.55
CA ARG A 117 19.43 -50.64 -9.13
C ARG A 117 19.36 -49.37 -8.27
N ALA A 118 18.31 -48.59 -8.44
CA ALA A 118 18.05 -47.41 -7.65
C ALA A 118 17.99 -47.67 -6.12
N THR A 119 17.64 -48.91 -5.73
CA THR A 119 17.60 -49.32 -4.31
C THR A 119 18.94 -49.76 -3.73
N ALA A 120 20.01 -49.76 -4.54
CA ALA A 120 21.34 -50.14 -4.04
C ALA A 120 21.84 -49.11 -2.99
N PRO A 121 22.60 -49.53 -1.96
CA PRO A 121 23.06 -48.63 -0.91
C PRO A 121 23.82 -47.41 -1.41
N LEU A 122 24.61 -47.58 -2.46
CA LEU A 122 25.42 -46.51 -3.05
C LEU A 122 24.53 -45.49 -3.81
N SER A 123 23.45 -45.96 -4.47
CA SER A 123 22.50 -45.12 -5.14
C SER A 123 21.67 -44.29 -4.12
N VAL A 124 21.28 -44.88 -3.00
CA VAL A 124 20.63 -44.19 -1.91
C VAL A 124 21.54 -43.14 -1.25
N LEU A 125 22.86 -43.45 -1.14
CA LEU A 125 23.82 -42.47 -0.64
C LEU A 125 23.96 -41.27 -1.60
N LEU A 126 24.00 -41.51 -2.90
CA LEU A 126 24.04 -40.45 -3.92
C LEU A 126 22.80 -39.57 -3.83
N LEU A 127 21.59 -40.18 -3.76
CA LEU A 127 20.32 -39.47 -3.55
C LEU A 127 20.39 -38.56 -2.33
N ALA A 128 20.83 -39.10 -1.19
CA ALA A 128 20.94 -38.33 0.05
C ALA A 128 21.92 -37.17 -0.09
N ALA A 129 23.06 -37.38 -0.75
CA ALA A 129 24.07 -36.36 -0.96
C ALA A 129 23.58 -35.23 -1.87
N VAL A 130 22.96 -35.56 -3.02
CA VAL A 130 22.44 -34.59 -3.99
C VAL A 130 21.27 -33.78 -3.38
N TYR A 131 20.33 -34.48 -2.74
CA TYR A 131 19.16 -33.79 -2.16
C TYR A 131 19.58 -32.92 -0.99
N THR A 132 20.51 -33.36 -0.14
CA THR A 132 21.04 -32.52 0.94
C THR A 132 21.75 -31.29 0.38
N ALA A 133 22.51 -31.42 -0.69
CA ALA A 133 23.19 -30.28 -1.31
C ALA A 133 22.21 -29.30 -1.93
N VAL A 134 21.25 -29.75 -2.74
CA VAL A 134 20.27 -28.90 -3.45
C VAL A 134 19.32 -28.23 -2.46
N TYR A 135 18.63 -29.00 -1.63
CA TYR A 135 17.63 -28.46 -0.70
C TYR A 135 18.25 -27.74 0.47
N GLY A 136 19.41 -28.19 0.97
CA GLY A 136 20.14 -27.52 2.02
C GLY A 136 20.67 -26.15 1.59
N PHE A 137 21.19 -26.05 0.36
CA PHE A 137 21.64 -24.78 -0.21
C PHE A 137 20.45 -23.81 -0.37
N LEU A 138 19.34 -24.25 -0.98
CA LEU A 138 18.18 -23.37 -1.18
C LEU A 138 17.47 -23.02 0.13
N TYR A 139 17.38 -23.95 1.08
CA TYR A 139 16.86 -23.66 2.42
C TYR A 139 17.71 -22.58 3.12
N TRP A 140 19.04 -22.72 3.08
CA TRP A 140 19.95 -21.71 3.62
C TRP A 140 19.82 -20.37 2.91
N PHE A 141 19.73 -20.39 1.56
CA PHE A 141 19.58 -19.20 0.73
C PHE A 141 18.29 -18.45 1.05
N GLU A 142 17.14 -19.13 1.03
CA GLU A 142 15.83 -18.56 1.36
C GLU A 142 15.80 -17.98 2.79
N ARG A 143 16.37 -18.70 3.74
CA ARG A 143 16.42 -18.25 5.14
C ARG A 143 17.33 -17.04 5.34
N ARG A 144 18.48 -17.00 4.67
CA ARG A 144 19.41 -15.88 4.75
C ARG A 144 18.82 -14.60 4.15
N HIS A 145 18.02 -14.72 3.12
CA HIS A 145 17.37 -13.64 2.41
C HIS A 145 15.92 -13.44 2.82
N ALA A 146 15.44 -14.07 3.88
CA ALA A 146 14.06 -13.87 4.36
C ALA A 146 13.82 -12.39 4.64
N ALA A 147 12.79 -11.81 3.99
CA ALA A 147 12.40 -10.42 4.22
C ALA A 147 11.80 -10.28 5.63
N PRO A 148 12.04 -9.17 6.34
CA PRO A 148 11.42 -8.91 7.63
C PRO A 148 9.90 -8.72 7.51
N THR A 149 9.42 -8.29 6.34
CA THR A 149 8.00 -8.08 6.03
C THR A 149 7.48 -9.14 5.07
N ARG A 150 6.21 -9.51 5.22
CA ARG A 150 5.55 -10.49 4.37
C ARG A 150 5.37 -9.91 2.97
N LEU A 151 5.87 -10.63 1.95
CA LEU A 151 5.69 -10.27 0.55
C LEU A 151 4.21 -10.45 0.16
N THR A 152 3.63 -9.40 -0.39
CA THR A 152 2.29 -9.48 -1.00
C THR A 152 2.44 -9.90 -2.45
N ILE A 153 2.07 -11.14 -2.75
CA ILE A 153 2.11 -11.69 -4.11
C ILE A 153 0.82 -11.33 -4.85
N THR A 154 0.97 -10.76 -6.04
CA THR A 154 -0.15 -10.41 -6.92
C THR A 154 -0.56 -11.57 -7.82
N ALA A 155 -1.76 -11.47 -8.42
CA ALA A 155 -2.24 -12.47 -9.39
C ALA A 155 -1.33 -12.56 -10.63
N ALA A 156 -0.76 -11.44 -11.08
CA ALA A 156 0.13 -11.41 -12.23
C ALA A 156 1.45 -12.17 -11.95
N GLU A 157 2.03 -11.98 -10.78
CA GLU A 157 3.27 -12.66 -10.35
C GLU A 157 3.05 -14.17 -10.18
N THR A 158 1.93 -14.57 -9.60
CA THR A 158 1.55 -15.98 -9.50
C THR A 158 1.36 -16.59 -10.89
N LEU A 159 0.64 -15.91 -11.79
CA LEU A 159 0.43 -16.37 -13.14
C LEU A 159 1.76 -16.52 -13.90
N MET A 160 2.66 -15.54 -13.79
CA MET A 160 3.99 -15.63 -14.41
C MET A 160 4.78 -16.83 -13.89
N ALA A 161 4.80 -17.05 -12.57
CA ALA A 161 5.50 -18.19 -11.97
C ALA A 161 4.91 -19.54 -12.45
N VAL A 162 3.59 -19.65 -12.51
CA VAL A 162 2.90 -20.86 -13.01
C VAL A 162 3.20 -21.10 -14.49
N VAL A 163 3.11 -20.05 -15.33
CA VAL A 163 3.44 -20.16 -16.76
C VAL A 163 4.88 -20.61 -16.97
N MET A 164 5.82 -20.04 -16.21
CA MET A 164 7.24 -20.42 -16.28
C MET A 164 7.43 -21.87 -15.84
N ALA A 165 6.81 -22.30 -14.74
CA ALA A 165 6.88 -23.67 -14.25
C ALA A 165 6.32 -24.66 -15.26
N VAL A 166 5.15 -24.36 -15.82
CA VAL A 166 4.51 -25.21 -16.86
C VAL A 166 5.36 -25.26 -18.13
N THR A 167 5.92 -24.13 -18.56
CA THR A 167 6.77 -24.07 -19.76
C THR A 167 8.06 -24.87 -19.55
N ALA A 168 8.74 -24.68 -18.41
CA ALA A 168 9.95 -25.44 -18.09
C ALA A 168 9.65 -26.94 -18.03
N PHE A 169 8.57 -27.35 -17.37
CA PHE A 169 8.15 -28.74 -17.29
C PHE A 169 7.79 -29.32 -18.68
N ALA A 170 7.06 -28.58 -19.52
CA ALA A 170 6.70 -29.03 -20.87
C ALA A 170 7.95 -29.23 -21.75
N VAL A 171 8.87 -28.28 -21.75
CA VAL A 171 10.12 -28.37 -22.53
C VAL A 171 11.03 -29.48 -21.99
N SER A 172 11.16 -29.59 -20.67
CA SER A 172 11.93 -30.63 -19.98
C SER A 172 11.46 -32.03 -20.34
N ASN A 173 10.15 -32.23 -20.50
CA ASN A 173 9.54 -33.53 -20.81
C ASN A 173 9.23 -33.76 -22.31
N LEU A 174 9.45 -32.74 -23.17
CA LEU A 174 9.14 -32.86 -24.61
C LEU A 174 9.88 -34.02 -25.29
N SER A 175 11.10 -34.28 -24.87
CA SER A 175 11.94 -35.36 -25.41
C SER A 175 11.38 -36.78 -25.10
N PHE A 176 10.58 -36.91 -24.04
CA PHE A 176 9.91 -38.17 -23.68
C PHE A 176 8.63 -38.45 -24.50
N ILE A 177 8.02 -37.38 -25.05
CA ILE A 177 6.77 -37.48 -25.81
C ILE A 177 7.04 -37.69 -27.31
N SER A 178 8.23 -37.27 -27.79
CA SER A 178 8.56 -37.33 -29.21
C SER A 178 9.09 -38.73 -29.60
N ASP A 179 8.21 -39.61 -30.01
CA ASP A 179 8.52 -40.96 -30.56
C ASP A 179 8.96 -40.90 -32.03
N ASN A 180 9.11 -39.74 -32.63
CA ASN A 180 9.36 -39.54 -34.06
C ASN A 180 10.85 -39.48 -34.42
N GLY A 181 11.53 -40.63 -34.35
CA GLY A 181 12.72 -40.88 -35.19
C GLY A 181 13.98 -40.02 -34.96
N VAL A 182 13.97 -39.06 -34.01
CA VAL A 182 15.16 -38.30 -33.64
C VAL A 182 15.98 -39.14 -32.69
N THR A 183 17.05 -39.72 -33.19
CA THR A 183 18.02 -40.52 -32.40
C THR A 183 18.91 -39.62 -31.53
N MET A 184 18.30 -38.93 -30.56
CA MET A 184 19.09 -38.28 -29.49
C MET A 184 19.67 -39.33 -28.56
N SER A 185 20.89 -39.15 -28.12
CA SER A 185 21.45 -40.02 -27.09
C SER A 185 20.67 -39.85 -25.78
N VAL A 186 20.48 -40.94 -25.04
CA VAL A 186 19.83 -40.87 -23.70
C VAL A 186 20.44 -39.78 -22.83
N MET A 187 21.77 -39.60 -22.92
CA MET A 187 22.49 -38.59 -22.16
C MET A 187 22.15 -37.17 -22.58
N SER A 188 21.94 -36.91 -23.88
CA SER A 188 21.53 -35.58 -24.37
C SER A 188 20.16 -35.16 -23.84
N ILE A 189 19.25 -36.10 -23.69
CA ILE A 189 17.90 -35.87 -23.13
C ILE A 189 18.01 -35.43 -21.65
N PHE A 190 18.85 -36.11 -20.86
CA PHE A 190 19.07 -35.75 -19.47
C PHE A 190 19.73 -34.38 -19.34
N TYR A 191 20.71 -34.05 -20.19
CA TYR A 191 21.35 -32.72 -20.17
C TYR A 191 20.33 -31.60 -20.47
N ILE A 192 19.48 -31.76 -21.49
CA ILE A 192 18.46 -30.77 -21.83
C ILE A 192 17.48 -30.60 -20.67
N ARG A 193 17.00 -31.70 -20.10
CA ARG A 193 16.07 -31.68 -18.96
C ARG A 193 16.66 -30.91 -17.77
N THR A 194 17.85 -31.31 -17.34
CA THR A 194 18.52 -30.67 -16.20
C THR A 194 18.82 -29.19 -16.44
N LEU A 195 19.23 -28.81 -17.66
CA LEU A 195 19.51 -27.42 -18.01
C LEU A 195 18.23 -26.57 -18.00
N VAL A 196 17.13 -27.11 -18.52
CA VAL A 196 15.84 -26.41 -18.54
C VAL A 196 15.28 -26.22 -17.13
N ASP A 197 15.32 -27.29 -16.33
CA ASP A 197 14.86 -27.23 -14.93
C ASP A 197 15.73 -26.26 -14.11
N MET A 198 17.05 -26.27 -14.32
CA MET A 198 17.96 -25.32 -13.67
C MET A 198 17.69 -23.87 -14.09
N ALA A 199 17.46 -23.64 -15.38
CA ALA A 199 17.06 -22.31 -15.87
C ALA A 199 15.74 -21.86 -15.24
N GLY A 200 14.74 -22.75 -15.14
CA GLY A 200 13.46 -22.47 -14.47
C GLY A 200 13.63 -22.06 -13.00
N VAL A 201 14.42 -22.81 -12.24
CA VAL A 201 14.74 -22.47 -10.83
C VAL A 201 15.45 -21.13 -10.72
N LEU A 202 16.46 -20.88 -11.56
CA LEU A 202 17.22 -19.62 -11.55
C LEU A 202 16.32 -18.42 -11.86
N ILE A 203 15.49 -18.51 -12.90
CA ILE A 203 14.61 -17.43 -13.30
C ILE A 203 13.57 -17.13 -12.19
N LEU A 204 12.96 -18.16 -11.62
CA LEU A 204 11.99 -17.98 -10.51
C LEU A 204 12.67 -17.44 -9.24
N THR A 205 13.93 -17.79 -9.00
CA THR A 205 14.70 -17.24 -7.87
C THR A 205 15.03 -15.78 -8.10
N VAL A 206 15.51 -15.41 -9.29
CA VAL A 206 15.79 -14.01 -9.65
C VAL A 206 14.50 -13.17 -9.59
N GLN A 207 13.39 -13.67 -10.12
CA GLN A 207 12.08 -13.01 -10.03
C GLN A 207 11.69 -12.77 -8.56
N HIS A 208 11.88 -13.77 -7.70
CA HIS A 208 11.58 -13.63 -6.27
C HIS A 208 12.44 -12.57 -5.59
N GLU A 209 13.74 -12.51 -5.90
CA GLU A 209 14.63 -11.48 -5.37
C GLU A 209 14.25 -10.09 -5.86
N GLN A 210 13.85 -9.93 -7.12
CA GLN A 210 13.36 -8.65 -7.65
C GLN A 210 12.10 -8.18 -6.93
N LEU A 211 11.15 -9.09 -6.65
CA LEU A 211 9.93 -8.77 -5.89
C LEU A 211 10.28 -8.31 -4.47
N ARG A 212 11.23 -8.97 -3.84
CA ARG A 212 11.71 -8.59 -2.50
C ARG A 212 12.39 -7.22 -2.49
N GLU A 213 13.26 -6.97 -3.46
CA GLU A 213 13.95 -5.69 -3.60
C GLU A 213 12.95 -4.55 -3.84
N ALA A 214 11.96 -4.77 -4.70
CA ALA A 214 10.88 -3.80 -4.94
C ALA A 214 10.05 -3.53 -3.68
N ALA A 215 9.72 -4.55 -2.89
CA ALA A 215 9.00 -4.40 -1.63
C ALA A 215 9.80 -3.60 -0.60
N LEU A 216 11.08 -3.92 -0.43
CA LEU A 216 11.99 -3.19 0.47
C LEU A 216 12.15 -1.73 0.04
N HIS A 217 12.28 -1.48 -1.26
CA HIS A 217 12.40 -0.11 -1.78
C HIS A 217 11.13 0.71 -1.54
N SER A 218 9.96 0.10 -1.71
CA SER A 218 8.67 0.71 -1.39
C SER A 218 8.57 1.09 0.10
N GLU A 219 8.99 0.19 0.99
CA GLU A 219 8.97 0.44 2.44
C GLU A 219 9.93 1.57 2.84
N LEU A 220 11.16 1.58 2.30
CA LEU A 220 12.13 2.65 2.51
C LEU A 220 11.59 4.01 2.03
N THR A 221 10.96 4.05 0.85
CA THR A 221 10.36 5.28 0.31
C THR A 221 9.21 5.77 1.19
N ALA A 222 8.37 4.88 1.69
CA ALA A 222 7.30 5.23 2.62
C ALA A 222 7.85 5.82 3.92
N MET A 223 8.92 5.24 4.47
CA MET A 223 9.58 5.71 5.68
C MET A 223 10.24 7.08 5.48
N ASP A 224 10.92 7.31 4.35
CA ASP A 224 11.51 8.62 3.99
C ASP A 224 10.44 9.72 3.90
N ASN A 225 9.29 9.42 3.29
CA ASN A 225 8.16 10.33 3.21
C ASN A 225 7.61 10.72 4.61
N VAL A 226 7.53 9.78 5.55
CA VAL A 226 7.11 10.05 6.92
C VAL A 226 8.12 10.95 7.63
N LEU A 227 9.42 10.64 7.52
CA LEU A 227 10.49 11.45 8.12
C LEU A 227 10.51 12.88 7.55
N ARG A 228 10.32 13.03 6.24
CA ARG A 228 10.25 14.32 5.57
C ARG A 228 9.09 15.16 6.10
N ARG A 229 7.89 14.59 6.26
CA ARG A 229 6.74 15.29 6.86
C ARG A 229 6.99 15.71 8.30
N GLN A 230 7.58 14.84 9.11
CA GLN A 230 7.93 15.18 10.50
C GLN A 230 8.95 16.32 10.57
N TYR A 231 9.95 16.31 9.68
CA TYR A 231 10.94 17.38 9.60
C TYR A 231 10.31 18.71 9.19
N GLU A 232 9.39 18.72 8.24
CA GLU A 232 8.66 19.92 7.82
C GLU A 232 7.81 20.47 8.96
N GLN A 233 7.08 19.63 9.71
CA GLN A 233 6.33 20.03 10.90
C GLN A 233 7.24 20.62 11.98
N TYR A 234 8.37 19.97 12.23
CA TYR A 234 9.37 20.48 13.19
C TYR A 234 9.89 21.86 12.77
N ARG A 235 10.20 22.06 11.48
CA ARG A 235 10.66 23.33 10.94
C ARG A 235 9.62 24.43 11.12
N GLN A 236 8.36 24.16 10.78
CA GLN A 236 7.24 25.09 10.98
C GLN A 236 7.05 25.44 12.46
N SER A 237 7.09 24.47 13.35
CA SER A 237 7.01 24.70 14.79
C SER A 237 8.14 25.61 15.30
N LYS A 238 9.37 25.37 14.83
CA LYS A 238 10.54 26.19 15.19
C LYS A 238 10.42 27.63 14.67
N GLU A 239 9.89 27.84 13.47
CA GLU A 239 9.61 29.16 12.92
C GLU A 239 8.53 29.88 13.71
N ASN A 240 7.45 29.21 14.11
CA ASN A 240 6.41 29.77 14.96
C ASN A 240 6.95 30.19 16.33
N ILE A 241 7.79 29.36 16.96
CA ILE A 241 8.44 29.71 18.23
C ILE A 241 9.34 30.97 18.06
N ARG A 242 10.06 31.09 16.94
CA ARG A 242 10.88 32.29 16.67
C ARG A 242 10.02 33.52 16.49
N LEU A 243 8.88 33.43 15.80
CA LEU A 243 7.93 34.54 15.64
C LEU A 243 7.34 34.95 16.98
N ILE A 244 6.92 34.01 17.82
CA ILE A 244 6.42 34.28 19.18
C ILE A 244 7.48 34.99 20.03
N ASN A 245 8.72 34.49 20.01
CA ASN A 245 9.82 35.10 20.76
C ASN A 245 10.12 36.53 20.26
N ARG A 246 10.09 36.77 18.94
CA ARG A 246 10.26 38.13 18.38
C ARG A 246 9.15 39.03 18.86
N ARG A 247 7.90 38.64 18.81
CA ARG A 247 6.76 39.42 19.30
C ARG A 247 6.84 39.68 20.81
N TYR A 248 7.27 38.67 21.57
CA TYR A 248 7.49 38.83 23.00
C TYR A 248 8.55 39.94 23.29
N HIS A 249 9.67 39.94 22.54
CA HIS A 249 10.70 40.99 22.70
C HIS A 249 10.19 42.36 22.27
N GLU A 250 9.44 42.47 21.16
CA GLU A 250 8.83 43.74 20.72
C GLU A 250 7.88 44.30 21.79
N LEU A 251 6.97 43.48 22.32
CA LEU A 251 6.06 43.90 23.41
C LEU A 251 6.81 44.30 24.67
N LYS A 252 7.85 43.56 25.05
CA LYS A 252 8.68 43.91 26.23
C LYS A 252 9.35 45.27 26.07
N MET A 253 9.85 45.58 24.88
CA MET A 253 10.46 46.87 24.58
C MET A 253 9.42 48.01 24.60
N GLN A 254 8.22 47.79 24.03
CA GLN A 254 7.12 48.76 24.08
C GLN A 254 6.69 49.07 25.51
N ILE A 255 6.49 48.02 26.34
CA ILE A 255 6.16 48.22 27.77
C ILE A 255 7.25 48.96 28.50
N ALA A 256 8.54 48.69 28.22
CA ALA A 256 9.66 49.41 28.84
C ALA A 256 9.70 50.88 28.43
N ALA A 257 9.40 51.19 27.16
CA ALA A 257 9.32 52.56 26.66
C ALA A 257 8.16 53.32 27.30
N ILE A 258 6.97 52.73 27.42
CA ILE A 258 5.81 53.33 28.09
C ILE A 258 6.10 53.62 29.58
N ARG A 259 6.79 52.70 30.27
CA ARG A 259 7.18 52.89 31.67
C ARG A 259 8.24 53.99 31.88
N ALA A 260 9.05 54.23 30.87
CA ALA A 260 10.09 55.24 30.91
C ALA A 260 9.59 56.67 30.59
N GLU A 261 8.41 56.83 29.99
CA GLU A 261 7.77 58.07 29.66
C GLU A 261 7.30 58.77 30.95
N ARG A 262 7.66 60.07 31.11
CA ARG A 262 7.33 60.86 32.30
C ARG A 262 6.07 61.72 32.12
N ASP A 263 5.62 61.91 30.90
CA ASP A 263 4.41 62.66 30.58
C ASP A 263 3.20 61.72 30.62
N GLN A 264 2.31 61.93 31.58
CA GLN A 264 1.13 61.09 31.81
C GLN A 264 0.23 61.06 30.59
N ALA A 265 0.06 62.14 29.87
CA ALA A 265 -0.78 62.21 28.71
C ALA A 265 -0.23 61.40 27.54
N LYS A 266 1.09 61.33 27.37
CA LYS A 266 1.77 60.50 26.36
C LYS A 266 1.81 59.04 26.77
N GLN A 267 1.90 58.74 28.07
CA GLN A 267 1.83 57.38 28.59
C GLN A 267 0.45 56.76 28.36
N ASP A 268 -0.59 57.53 28.65
CA ASP A 268 -1.99 57.09 28.43
C ASP A 268 -2.30 56.90 26.93
N ALA A 269 -1.80 57.78 26.07
CA ALA A 269 -1.93 57.65 24.63
C ALA A 269 -1.23 56.38 24.08
N ALA A 270 -0.01 56.11 24.53
CA ALA A 270 0.75 54.93 24.13
C ALA A 270 0.13 53.61 24.66
N LEU A 271 -0.45 53.61 25.85
CA LEU A 271 -1.23 52.52 26.40
C LEU A 271 -2.52 52.28 25.58
N ALA A 272 -3.23 53.35 25.21
CA ALA A 272 -4.43 53.27 24.39
C ALA A 272 -4.12 52.73 22.98
N GLU A 273 -3.00 53.13 22.37
CA GLU A 273 -2.52 52.61 21.10
C GLU A 273 -2.18 51.10 21.20
N MET A 274 -1.49 50.70 22.26
CA MET A 274 -1.15 49.29 22.53
C MET A 274 -2.42 48.46 22.78
N GLU A 275 -3.36 48.96 23.60
CA GLU A 275 -4.66 48.33 23.81
C GLU A 275 -5.48 48.22 22.52
N SER A 276 -5.46 49.27 21.68
CA SER A 276 -6.11 49.24 20.38
C SER A 276 -5.51 48.15 19.47
N GLY A 277 -4.18 48.03 19.44
CA GLY A 277 -3.49 46.97 18.70
C GLY A 277 -3.82 45.57 19.22
N ILE A 278 -3.92 45.41 20.55
CA ILE A 278 -4.36 44.13 21.16
C ILE A 278 -5.83 43.86 20.88
N ARG A 279 -6.70 44.86 21.00
CA ARG A 279 -8.14 44.70 20.66
C ARG A 279 -8.38 44.38 19.21
N GLN A 280 -7.56 44.91 18.31
CA GLN A 280 -7.62 44.55 16.88
C GLN A 280 -7.27 43.08 16.66
N TYR A 281 -6.44 42.47 17.52
CA TYR A 281 -6.17 41.04 17.54
C TYR A 281 -7.22 40.20 18.29
N GLU A 282 -7.88 40.77 19.32
CA GLU A 282 -8.91 40.08 20.13
C GLU A 282 -10.34 40.25 19.60
N ALA A 283 -10.58 41.27 18.76
CA ALA A 283 -11.94 41.74 18.47
C ALA A 283 -12.68 40.95 17.35
N GLU A 284 -12.07 39.95 16.73
CA GLU A 284 -12.64 39.41 15.53
C GLU A 284 -13.03 37.92 15.67
N ASN A 285 -14.26 37.70 15.98
CA ASN A 285 -14.96 36.42 15.94
C ASN A 285 -14.96 35.59 17.23
N LYS A 286 -15.77 36.02 18.19
CA LYS A 286 -16.19 35.14 19.30
C LYS A 286 -17.44 34.35 18.90
N THR A 287 -17.25 33.28 18.16
CA THR A 287 -18.36 32.39 17.73
C THR A 287 -18.76 31.38 18.81
N GLY A 288 -17.96 31.22 19.85
CA GLY A 288 -18.12 30.20 20.88
C GLY A 288 -17.43 28.88 20.58
N ASN A 289 -16.69 28.78 19.47
CA ASN A 289 -15.84 27.64 19.14
C ASN A 289 -14.40 28.12 18.89
N PRO A 290 -13.43 27.75 19.74
CA PRO A 290 -12.05 28.27 19.67
C PRO A 290 -11.35 27.95 18.33
N VAL A 291 -11.67 26.83 17.70
CA VAL A 291 -11.10 26.44 16.40
C VAL A 291 -11.62 27.35 15.30
N LEU A 292 -12.93 27.56 15.28
CA LEU A 292 -13.58 28.45 14.32
C LEU A 292 -13.14 29.90 14.52
N ASP A 293 -13.03 30.35 15.76
CA ASP A 293 -12.54 31.71 16.11
C ASP A 293 -11.14 31.95 15.55
N THR A 294 -10.21 31.02 15.77
CA THR A 294 -8.85 31.09 15.25
C THR A 294 -8.81 31.14 13.72
N LEU A 295 -9.61 30.29 13.08
CA LEU A 295 -9.66 30.16 11.62
C LEU A 295 -10.26 31.43 10.98
N LEU A 296 -11.38 31.90 11.50
CA LEU A 296 -12.03 33.13 11.00
C LEU A 296 -11.16 34.35 11.21
N THR A 297 -10.54 34.50 12.37
CA THR A 297 -9.60 35.61 12.65
C THR A 297 -8.44 35.62 11.65
N ALA A 298 -7.82 34.48 11.41
CA ALA A 298 -6.72 34.37 10.42
C ALA A 298 -7.21 34.75 9.00
N LYS A 299 -8.40 34.31 8.59
CA LYS A 299 -8.96 34.62 7.28
C LYS A 299 -9.41 36.07 7.14
N THR A 300 -9.99 36.66 8.18
CA THR A 300 -10.36 38.11 8.21
C THR A 300 -9.11 38.96 8.04
N LEU A 301 -8.05 38.64 8.78
CA LEU A 301 -6.77 39.39 8.67
C LEU A 301 -6.17 39.27 7.26
N TYR A 302 -6.17 38.09 6.69
CA TYR A 302 -5.70 37.88 5.32
C TYR A 302 -6.54 38.66 4.29
N CYS A 303 -7.87 38.64 4.43
CA CYS A 303 -8.79 39.36 3.56
C CYS A 303 -8.54 40.88 3.63
N GLN A 304 -8.39 41.46 4.84
CA GLN A 304 -8.08 42.86 5.03
C GLN A 304 -6.76 43.27 4.36
N GLN A 305 -5.71 42.47 4.50
CA GLN A 305 -4.42 42.72 3.86
C GLN A 305 -4.47 42.75 2.33
N HIS A 306 -5.46 42.04 1.74
CA HIS A 306 -5.62 41.92 0.29
C HIS A 306 -6.81 42.74 -0.27
N GLY A 307 -7.39 43.63 0.53
CA GLY A 307 -8.51 44.46 0.10
C GLY A 307 -9.80 43.69 -0.18
N ILE A 308 -10.02 42.56 0.52
CA ILE A 308 -11.23 41.74 0.43
C ILE A 308 -12.13 42.08 1.62
N ASN A 309 -13.40 42.31 1.36
CA ASN A 309 -14.41 42.52 2.39
C ASN A 309 -15.06 41.19 2.79
N LEU A 310 -14.66 40.64 3.92
CA LEU A 310 -15.24 39.42 4.49
C LEU A 310 -16.24 39.78 5.58
N THR A 311 -17.49 39.47 5.38
CA THR A 311 -18.56 39.59 6.40
C THR A 311 -18.89 38.20 6.94
N CYS A 312 -18.80 38.03 8.26
CA CYS A 312 -19.06 36.73 8.89
C CYS A 312 -20.09 36.87 10.03
N VAL A 313 -21.10 36.00 10.03
CA VAL A 313 -22.08 35.82 11.11
C VAL A 313 -22.14 34.34 11.44
N ALA A 314 -21.50 33.89 12.52
CA ALA A 314 -21.39 32.48 12.82
C ALA A 314 -21.67 32.17 14.30
N ASP A 315 -22.48 31.15 14.53
CA ASP A 315 -22.63 30.50 15.83
C ASP A 315 -21.80 29.21 15.84
N GLY A 316 -20.58 29.30 16.38
CA GLY A 316 -19.64 28.18 16.45
C GLY A 316 -20.04 27.12 17.48
N THR A 317 -20.95 27.42 18.40
CA THR A 317 -21.46 26.44 19.36
C THR A 317 -22.21 25.30 18.68
N LEU A 318 -22.75 25.56 17.49
CA LEU A 318 -23.43 24.56 16.67
C LEU A 318 -22.51 23.49 16.09
N LEU A 319 -21.18 23.71 16.07
CA LEU A 319 -20.20 22.81 15.46
C LEU A 319 -19.49 21.90 16.48
N HIS A 320 -20.03 21.76 17.69
CA HIS A 320 -19.42 20.96 18.77
C HIS A 320 -19.26 19.49 18.46
N PHE A 321 -20.03 18.95 17.51
CA PHE A 321 -19.96 17.56 17.07
C PHE A 321 -18.92 17.31 15.99
N LEU A 322 -18.32 18.34 15.41
CA LEU A 322 -17.24 18.23 14.44
C LEU A 322 -15.86 18.23 15.13
N THR A 323 -14.95 17.43 14.61
CA THR A 323 -13.55 17.47 15.05
C THR A 323 -12.84 18.73 14.54
N THR A 324 -11.73 19.10 15.18
CA THR A 324 -10.86 20.21 14.72
C THR A 324 -10.48 20.09 13.23
N GLY A 325 -10.12 18.87 12.79
CA GLY A 325 -9.75 18.62 11.40
C GLY A 325 -10.91 18.84 10.43
N GLU A 326 -12.12 18.43 10.80
CA GLU A 326 -13.32 18.61 9.98
C GLU A 326 -13.73 20.07 9.87
N ILE A 327 -13.66 20.83 10.96
CA ILE A 327 -13.91 22.29 10.95
C ILE A 327 -12.90 22.98 10.01
N CYS A 328 -11.62 22.66 10.12
CA CYS A 328 -10.59 23.20 9.23
C CYS A 328 -10.82 22.81 7.77
N THR A 329 -11.21 21.57 7.50
CA THR A 329 -11.50 21.10 6.15
C THR A 329 -12.75 21.78 5.58
N ILE A 330 -13.86 21.82 6.33
CA ILE A 330 -15.13 22.35 5.83
C ILE A 330 -15.05 23.87 5.67
N VAL A 331 -14.70 24.59 6.73
CA VAL A 331 -14.74 26.06 6.73
C VAL A 331 -13.49 26.65 6.08
N GLY A 332 -12.32 26.09 6.38
CA GLY A 332 -11.03 26.56 5.85
C GLY A 332 -10.98 26.47 4.34
N THR A 333 -11.26 25.28 3.79
CA THR A 333 -11.19 25.04 2.34
C THR A 333 -12.18 25.89 1.56
N VAL A 334 -13.43 26.06 2.07
CA VAL A 334 -14.42 26.89 1.38
C VAL A 334 -14.04 28.36 1.39
N LEU A 335 -13.49 28.88 2.51
CA LEU A 335 -12.99 30.26 2.58
C LEU A 335 -11.73 30.46 1.74
N ASP A 336 -10.86 29.47 1.62
CA ASP A 336 -9.70 29.52 0.71
C ASP A 336 -10.15 29.66 -0.73
N ASN A 337 -11.06 28.81 -1.18
CA ASN A 337 -11.63 28.87 -2.53
C ASN A 337 -12.33 30.22 -2.79
N ALA A 338 -13.12 30.73 -1.85
CA ALA A 338 -13.76 32.03 -1.97
C ALA A 338 -12.74 33.15 -2.10
N THR A 339 -11.67 33.11 -1.31
CA THR A 339 -10.61 34.12 -1.30
C THR A 339 -9.82 34.12 -2.61
N GLU A 340 -9.44 32.94 -3.12
CA GLU A 340 -8.76 32.80 -4.42
C GLU A 340 -9.64 33.32 -5.56
N SER A 341 -10.94 33.01 -5.53
CA SER A 341 -11.88 33.47 -6.55
C SER A 341 -11.98 35.00 -6.59
N VAL A 342 -12.16 35.68 -5.45
CA VAL A 342 -12.32 37.13 -5.43
C VAL A 342 -11.01 37.89 -5.67
N LEU A 343 -9.86 37.28 -5.47
CA LEU A 343 -8.55 37.87 -5.81
C LEU A 343 -8.36 38.06 -7.30
N THR A 344 -9.02 37.29 -8.13
CA THR A 344 -9.00 37.45 -9.60
C THR A 344 -9.85 38.61 -10.08
N GLU A 345 -10.75 39.14 -9.22
CA GLU A 345 -11.60 40.27 -9.56
C GLU A 345 -10.79 41.58 -9.58
N PRO A 346 -10.80 42.31 -10.73
CA PRO A 346 -10.05 43.54 -10.88
C PRO A 346 -10.55 44.67 -9.97
N ASP A 347 -11.86 44.74 -9.74
CA ASP A 347 -12.51 45.79 -8.94
C ASP A 347 -12.45 45.46 -7.43
N PRO A 348 -11.70 46.22 -6.61
CA PRO A 348 -11.62 45.98 -5.19
C PRO A 348 -12.98 46.07 -4.45
N GLU A 349 -13.91 46.89 -4.94
CA GLU A 349 -15.24 47.00 -4.32
C GLU A 349 -16.11 45.75 -4.51
N LYS A 350 -15.78 44.93 -5.50
CA LYS A 350 -16.46 43.66 -5.79
C LYS A 350 -15.79 42.45 -5.10
N ARG A 351 -14.68 42.65 -4.43
CA ARG A 351 -14.03 41.58 -3.62
C ARG A 351 -14.79 41.31 -2.34
N LEU A 352 -15.95 40.67 -2.47
CA LEU A 352 -16.90 40.46 -1.38
C LEU A 352 -17.04 38.98 -1.06
N ILE A 353 -16.92 38.65 0.23
CA ILE A 353 -17.19 37.29 0.75
C ILE A 353 -18.16 37.41 1.92
N ARG A 354 -19.14 36.53 1.97
CA ARG A 354 -20.10 36.40 3.07
C ARG A 354 -20.07 34.99 3.62
N ALA A 355 -19.94 34.83 4.92
CA ALA A 355 -20.00 33.56 5.61
C ALA A 355 -21.08 33.59 6.69
N ALA A 356 -21.94 32.58 6.74
CA ALA A 356 -22.94 32.44 7.78
C ALA A 356 -23.05 31.02 8.28
N ILE A 357 -23.08 30.83 9.61
CA ILE A 357 -23.28 29.54 10.27
C ILE A 357 -24.40 29.72 11.30
N TYR A 358 -25.51 29.01 11.09
CA TYR A 358 -26.69 29.14 11.94
C TYR A 358 -27.54 27.86 11.94
N ALA A 359 -28.40 27.69 12.94
CA ALA A 359 -29.35 26.59 13.01
C ALA A 359 -30.64 26.92 12.24
N GLN A 360 -31.16 25.98 11.46
CA GLN A 360 -32.41 26.11 10.77
C GLN A 360 -33.12 24.75 10.66
N ASN A 361 -34.34 24.65 11.19
CA ASN A 361 -35.22 23.47 11.05
C ASN A 361 -34.56 22.13 11.46
N GLY A 362 -33.78 22.12 12.55
CA GLY A 362 -33.08 20.91 13.03
C GLY A 362 -31.80 20.58 12.28
N PHE A 363 -31.31 21.50 11.45
CA PHE A 363 -30.04 21.40 10.76
C PHE A 363 -29.15 22.60 11.10
N VAL A 364 -27.84 22.36 11.00
CA VAL A 364 -26.81 23.40 10.97
C VAL A 364 -26.56 23.77 9.53
N MET A 365 -26.82 25.01 9.17
CA MET A 365 -26.57 25.58 7.85
C MET A 365 -25.24 26.31 7.86
N LEU A 366 -24.29 25.91 7.01
CA LEU A 366 -23.10 26.69 6.69
C LEU A 366 -23.27 27.23 5.27
N ARG A 367 -23.27 28.55 5.14
CA ARG A 367 -23.45 29.25 3.86
C ARG A 367 -22.29 30.18 3.63
N PHE A 368 -21.64 29.99 2.51
CA PHE A 368 -20.54 30.84 2.05
C PHE A 368 -20.88 31.38 0.68
N GLU A 369 -20.69 32.65 0.49
CA GLU A 369 -20.98 33.33 -0.77
C GLU A 369 -19.78 34.22 -1.13
N ASN A 370 -19.38 34.19 -2.38
CA ASN A 370 -18.40 35.10 -2.90
C ASN A 370 -18.87 35.69 -4.24
N TYR A 371 -18.48 36.92 -4.49
CA TYR A 371 -18.71 37.53 -5.80
C TYR A 371 -17.91 36.77 -6.86
N CYS A 372 -18.55 36.48 -8.00
CA CYS A 372 -17.99 35.76 -9.12
C CYS A 372 -18.69 36.18 -10.41
N ALA A 373 -18.07 37.08 -11.19
CA ALA A 373 -18.67 37.67 -12.38
C ALA A 373 -18.94 36.63 -13.48
N ASP A 374 -18.03 35.67 -13.64
CA ASP A 374 -18.14 34.63 -14.64
C ASP A 374 -18.96 33.45 -14.16
N PRO A 375 -19.85 32.88 -14.99
CA PRO A 375 -20.60 31.68 -14.66
C PRO A 375 -19.68 30.50 -14.38
N VAL A 376 -19.93 29.79 -13.26
CA VAL A 376 -19.20 28.59 -12.89
C VAL A 376 -19.91 27.37 -13.48
N GLU A 377 -19.28 26.70 -14.45
CA GLU A 377 -19.79 25.45 -15.03
C GLU A 377 -19.62 24.31 -14.01
N LEU A 378 -20.72 23.69 -13.61
CA LEU A 378 -20.74 22.53 -12.75
C LEU A 378 -20.69 21.24 -13.58
N GLY A 379 -19.81 20.33 -13.24
CA GLY A 379 -19.70 19.00 -13.86
C GLY A 379 -20.86 18.07 -13.50
N PRO A 380 -20.88 16.85 -14.04
CA PRO A 380 -21.93 15.86 -13.77
C PRO A 380 -22.04 15.48 -12.29
N ASP A 381 -20.98 15.65 -11.54
CA ASP A 381 -20.88 15.42 -10.10
C ASP A 381 -21.33 16.64 -9.27
N GLY A 382 -21.81 17.71 -9.93
CA GLY A 382 -22.24 18.95 -9.29
C GLY A 382 -21.11 19.75 -8.65
N LEU A 383 -19.86 19.52 -9.03
CA LEU A 383 -18.68 20.29 -8.64
C LEU A 383 -18.15 21.10 -9.83
N PRO A 384 -17.37 22.17 -9.62
CA PRO A 384 -16.80 22.95 -10.71
C PRO A 384 -15.99 22.08 -11.67
N ALA A 385 -16.28 22.15 -12.97
CA ALA A 385 -15.64 21.33 -14.02
C ALA A 385 -14.19 21.73 -14.29
N ARG A 386 -13.83 22.99 -14.06
CA ARG A 386 -12.47 23.54 -14.16
C ARG A 386 -12.15 24.31 -12.88
N SER A 387 -11.17 23.83 -12.15
CA SER A 387 -10.53 24.65 -11.14
C SER A 387 -9.03 24.65 -11.45
N SER A 388 -8.47 25.83 -11.61
CA SER A 388 -7.04 26.00 -11.72
C SER A 388 -6.30 25.52 -10.45
N HIS A 389 -6.99 25.42 -9.29
CA HIS A 389 -6.42 24.90 -8.02
C HIS A 389 -7.46 24.33 -7.01
N GLY A 390 -8.79 24.43 -7.21
CA GLY A 390 -9.78 24.21 -6.14
C GLY A 390 -10.75 23.00 -6.28
N GLY A 391 -10.80 22.30 -7.42
CA GLY A 391 -11.81 21.22 -7.61
C GLY A 391 -11.61 19.97 -6.78
N TYR A 392 -10.39 19.69 -6.35
CA TYR A 392 -10.08 18.57 -5.45
C TYR A 392 -10.47 18.87 -4.01
N ASP A 393 -10.42 20.13 -3.60
CA ASP A 393 -10.65 20.54 -2.22
C ASP A 393 -12.14 20.45 -1.82
N LEU A 394 -13.07 20.82 -2.73
CA LEU A 394 -14.50 20.70 -2.47
C LEU A 394 -15.00 19.26 -2.41
N LYS A 395 -14.28 18.29 -3.00
CA LYS A 395 -14.56 16.86 -2.81
C LYS A 395 -14.33 16.43 -1.37
N SER A 396 -13.27 16.94 -0.75
CA SER A 396 -12.98 16.69 0.66
C SER A 396 -14.03 17.30 1.59
N VAL A 397 -14.51 18.51 1.26
CA VAL A 397 -15.62 19.15 1.98
C VAL A 397 -16.91 18.34 1.87
N ARG A 398 -17.24 17.85 0.67
CA ARG A 398 -18.39 16.98 0.45
C ARG A 398 -18.30 15.71 1.27
N ALA A 399 -17.14 15.01 1.20
CA ALA A 399 -16.92 13.78 1.95
C ALA A 399 -17.05 14.00 3.47
N ALA A 400 -16.53 15.12 3.99
CA ALA A 400 -16.65 15.47 5.40
C ALA A 400 -18.11 15.75 5.80
N ALA A 401 -18.89 16.44 4.96
CA ALA A 401 -20.31 16.68 5.21
C ALA A 401 -21.13 15.38 5.17
N GLU A 402 -20.91 14.53 4.17
CA GLU A 402 -21.60 13.24 4.01
C GLU A 402 -21.30 12.27 5.16
N ALA A 403 -20.10 12.29 5.73
CA ALA A 403 -19.74 11.49 6.91
C ALA A 403 -20.62 11.79 8.13
N HIS A 404 -21.18 12.99 8.21
CA HIS A 404 -22.12 13.39 9.25
C HIS A 404 -23.60 13.33 8.79
N GLY A 405 -23.88 12.68 7.65
CA GLY A 405 -25.23 12.60 7.07
C GLY A 405 -25.74 13.93 6.48
N GLY A 406 -24.82 14.83 6.18
CA GLY A 406 -25.10 16.13 5.59
C GLY A 406 -25.01 16.13 4.07
N THR A 407 -25.23 17.32 3.48
CA THR A 407 -25.18 17.55 2.03
C THR A 407 -24.41 18.82 1.72
N LEU A 408 -23.70 18.82 0.57
CA LEU A 408 -23.09 20.00 0.00
C LEU A 408 -23.78 20.34 -1.32
N THR A 409 -24.21 21.60 -1.47
CA THR A 409 -24.79 22.13 -2.71
C THR A 409 -24.06 23.38 -3.14
N LEU A 410 -23.81 23.49 -4.44
CA LEU A 410 -23.18 24.63 -5.07
C LEU A 410 -24.19 25.30 -6.02
N HIS A 411 -24.20 26.61 -6.02
CA HIS A 411 -25.09 27.39 -6.88
C HIS A 411 -24.40 28.67 -7.33
N TRP A 412 -24.54 29.02 -8.62
CA TRP A 412 -24.12 30.29 -9.14
C TRP A 412 -25.37 31.03 -9.68
N GLU A 413 -25.62 32.21 -9.15
CA GLU A 413 -26.74 33.04 -9.53
C GLU A 413 -26.44 34.51 -9.26
N ASN A 414 -26.82 35.40 -10.19
CA ASN A 414 -26.70 36.84 -10.04
C ASN A 414 -25.28 37.31 -9.66
N GLU A 415 -24.24 36.77 -10.31
CA GLU A 415 -22.83 37.05 -10.05
C GLU A 415 -22.33 36.61 -8.67
N TRP A 416 -23.04 35.73 -7.97
CA TRP A 416 -22.66 35.16 -6.70
C TRP A 416 -22.48 33.65 -6.81
N PHE A 417 -21.34 33.17 -6.36
CA PHE A 417 -21.12 31.74 -6.15
C PHE A 417 -21.42 31.41 -4.69
N THR A 418 -22.33 30.48 -4.49
CA THR A 418 -22.83 30.06 -3.17
C THR A 418 -22.47 28.61 -2.90
N VAL A 419 -21.82 28.37 -1.77
CA VAL A 419 -21.59 27.04 -1.18
C VAL A 419 -22.51 26.89 0.02
N ARG A 420 -23.39 25.89 -0.01
CA ARG A 420 -24.28 25.55 1.11
C ARG A 420 -23.97 24.15 1.61
N ILE A 421 -23.73 24.03 2.90
CA ILE A 421 -23.52 22.76 3.58
C ILE A 421 -24.60 22.64 4.65
N LEU A 422 -25.32 21.54 4.60
CA LEU A 422 -26.39 21.24 5.55
C LEU A 422 -25.96 20.02 6.37
N LEU A 423 -25.88 20.18 7.69
CA LEU A 423 -25.51 19.11 8.62
C LEU A 423 -26.69 18.86 9.57
N PRO A 424 -27.10 17.62 9.84
CA PRO A 424 -28.09 17.34 10.86
C PRO A 424 -27.60 17.81 12.24
N GLN A 425 -28.42 18.53 12.98
CA GLN A 425 -28.12 18.92 14.35
C GLN A 425 -28.21 17.68 15.24
N LYS A 426 -27.10 17.26 15.82
CA LYS A 426 -27.03 16.13 16.74
C LYS A 426 -27.22 16.56 18.18
#